data_2a08a810f8bcf996789c5a1adb302abc
#
_entry.id   2a08a810f8bcf996789c5a1adb302abc
#
_cell.length_a   1.000
_cell.length_b   1.000
_cell.length_c   1.000
_cell.angle_alpha   90.00
_cell.angle_beta   90.00
_cell.angle_gamma   90.00
#
_symmetry.space_group_name_H-M   'P 1'
#
loop_
_entity.id
_entity.type
_entity.pdbx_description
1 polymer ?
#
loop_
_entity_poly.entity_id
_entity_poly.type
_entity_poly.pdbx_seq_one_letter_code
_entity_poly.pdbx_strand_id
1 'polypeptide(L)'
;MKQIYNRYIVPHLPFLICMLLLGILIALPTGYEDAVIYQGTDRCRAEVLDTDESTVISSGLIRSGEQDCRVRLLGGRFKGQEVQAYNLLTGSLQTDKIYETGDIAQVVISYQDNEVISVNMIDHYRLDKEFILLAIFSVVLIIFAKGIGLRSLLSFVIAVLMIWKVLVPSCLNGGNPVLIGLAIITVLTVAIISLVYGYDRRFIAATLGVMLGVITTCVLGIVFTKLFKIHGAVMSNSESLLYSGYEYLNLTSIFMASIFIGASGAIMDIAVDITS
;
A
#
# COMPACT_ATOMS: atom_id res chain seq x y z
N MET A 1 -33.81 -29.54 -9.25
CA MET A 1 -32.46 -28.95 -9.42
C MET A 1 -32.45 -27.43 -9.43
N LYS A 2 -33.24 -26.71 -10.23
CA LYS A 2 -33.27 -25.21 -10.23
C LYS A 2 -33.62 -24.55 -8.89
N GLN A 3 -34.52 -25.16 -8.07
CA GLN A 3 -34.89 -24.60 -6.77
C GLN A 3 -33.79 -24.74 -5.69
N ILE A 4 -33.03 -25.83 -5.73
CA ILE A 4 -31.87 -26.05 -4.82
C ILE A 4 -30.73 -25.11 -5.21
N TYR A 5 -30.48 -24.95 -6.50
CA TYR A 5 -29.49 -24.03 -7.05
C TYR A 5 -29.75 -22.58 -6.60
N ASN A 6 -30.99 -22.08 -6.75
CA ASN A 6 -31.36 -20.72 -6.36
C ASN A 6 -31.36 -20.50 -4.83
N ARG A 7 -31.61 -21.51 -4.03
CA ARG A 7 -31.76 -21.39 -2.57
C ARG A 7 -30.41 -21.47 -1.82
N TYR A 8 -29.45 -22.25 -2.35
CA TYR A 8 -28.19 -22.52 -1.66
C TYR A 8 -26.94 -21.97 -2.35
N ILE A 9 -26.92 -21.91 -3.69
CA ILE A 9 -25.71 -21.49 -4.43
C ILE A 9 -25.72 -19.99 -4.71
N VAL A 10 -26.84 -19.43 -5.14
CA VAL A 10 -26.92 -18.00 -5.53
C VAL A 10 -26.53 -17.03 -4.40
N PRO A 11 -26.92 -17.25 -3.12
CA PRO A 11 -26.51 -16.35 -2.04
C PRO A 11 -25.03 -16.38 -1.69
N HIS A 12 -24.33 -17.50 -2.01
CA HIS A 12 -22.91 -17.66 -1.73
C HIS A 12 -22.02 -17.38 -2.95
N LEU A 13 -22.61 -17.18 -4.12
CA LEU A 13 -21.89 -16.98 -5.37
C LEU A 13 -20.93 -15.75 -5.33
N PRO A 14 -21.33 -14.57 -4.80
CA PRO A 14 -20.40 -13.44 -4.69
C PRO A 14 -19.17 -13.76 -3.82
N PHE A 15 -19.39 -14.43 -2.70
CA PHE A 15 -18.33 -14.85 -1.80
C PHE A 15 -17.35 -15.82 -2.48
N LEU A 16 -17.85 -16.79 -3.23
CA LEU A 16 -17.03 -17.74 -3.99
C LEU A 16 -16.22 -17.05 -5.10
N ILE A 17 -16.82 -16.09 -5.82
CA ILE A 17 -16.11 -15.32 -6.85
C ILE A 17 -15.01 -14.48 -6.20
N CYS A 18 -15.29 -13.81 -5.08
CA CYS A 18 -14.28 -13.04 -4.36
C CYS A 18 -13.17 -13.93 -3.78
N MET A 19 -13.47 -15.14 -3.33
CA MET A 19 -12.46 -16.11 -2.91
C MET A 19 -11.59 -16.58 -4.07
N LEU A 20 -12.18 -16.79 -5.25
CA LEU A 20 -11.42 -17.10 -6.47
C LEU A 20 -10.50 -15.93 -6.86
N LEU A 21 -11.02 -14.71 -6.83
CA LEU A 21 -10.23 -13.50 -7.08
C LEU A 21 -9.07 -13.38 -6.09
N LEU A 22 -9.33 -13.60 -4.80
CA LEU A 22 -8.30 -13.64 -3.78
C LEU A 22 -7.23 -14.68 -4.08
N GLY A 23 -7.62 -15.90 -4.47
CA GLY A 23 -6.69 -16.96 -4.86
C GLY A 23 -5.80 -16.55 -6.05
N ILE A 24 -6.39 -15.92 -7.07
CA ILE A 24 -5.64 -15.40 -8.21
C ILE A 24 -4.65 -14.32 -7.75
N LEU A 25 -5.09 -13.36 -6.92
CA LEU A 25 -4.23 -12.28 -6.43
C LEU A 25 -3.07 -12.80 -5.56
N ILE A 26 -3.29 -13.84 -4.76
CA ILE A 26 -2.22 -14.47 -3.97
C ILE A 26 -1.20 -15.13 -4.91
N ALA A 27 -1.66 -15.81 -5.96
CA ALA A 27 -0.80 -16.51 -6.93
C ALA A 27 -0.01 -15.57 -7.85
N LEU A 28 -0.46 -14.31 -8.03
CA LEU A 28 0.29 -13.33 -8.83
C LEU A 28 1.64 -13.01 -8.17
N PRO A 29 2.72 -12.85 -8.97
CA PRO A 29 4.00 -12.36 -8.47
C PRO A 29 3.85 -10.93 -7.93
N THR A 30 4.80 -10.49 -7.13
CA THR A 30 4.74 -9.13 -6.53
C THR A 30 5.01 -8.03 -7.57
N GLY A 31 5.71 -8.36 -8.65
CA GLY A 31 6.05 -7.41 -9.71
C GLY A 31 7.18 -6.44 -9.37
N TYR A 32 7.86 -6.65 -8.23
CA TYR A 32 8.99 -5.83 -7.78
C TYR A 32 10.34 -6.57 -7.83
N GLU A 33 10.35 -7.84 -8.22
CA GLU A 33 11.50 -8.74 -8.10
C GLU A 33 12.71 -8.24 -8.91
N ASP A 34 12.47 -7.58 -10.04
CA ASP A 34 13.49 -7.05 -10.93
C ASP A 34 13.77 -5.54 -10.73
N ALA A 35 13.19 -4.92 -9.70
CA ALA A 35 13.39 -3.50 -9.45
C ALA A 35 14.86 -3.20 -9.17
N VAL A 36 15.40 -2.15 -9.80
CA VAL A 36 16.83 -1.75 -9.70
C VAL A 36 17.28 -1.57 -8.26
N ILE A 37 16.38 -1.07 -7.40
CA ILE A 37 16.66 -0.87 -5.97
C ILE A 37 16.89 -2.17 -5.17
N TYR A 38 16.57 -3.33 -5.74
CA TYR A 38 16.80 -4.63 -5.10
C TYR A 38 18.06 -5.35 -5.61
N GLN A 39 18.65 -4.84 -6.69
CA GLN A 39 19.87 -5.44 -7.25
C GLN A 39 21.08 -5.11 -6.36
N GLY A 40 21.81 -6.14 -5.92
CA GLY A 40 22.96 -5.98 -5.03
C GLY A 40 22.60 -5.50 -3.61
N THR A 41 21.33 -5.63 -3.22
CA THR A 41 20.87 -5.27 -1.88
C THR A 41 20.20 -6.44 -1.18
N ASP A 42 20.27 -6.47 0.16
CA ASP A 42 19.53 -7.37 1.03
C ASP A 42 18.79 -6.53 2.09
N ARG A 43 17.66 -7.02 2.55
CA ARG A 43 16.85 -6.34 3.57
C ARG A 43 16.69 -7.24 4.77
N CYS A 44 17.01 -6.73 5.94
CA CYS A 44 16.80 -7.48 7.15
C CYS A 44 16.44 -6.58 8.34
N ARG A 45 16.15 -7.23 9.45
CA ARG A 45 16.04 -6.57 10.76
C ARG A 45 17.44 -6.39 11.34
N ALA A 46 17.66 -5.29 12.03
CA ALA A 46 18.88 -5.03 12.78
C ALA A 46 18.53 -4.46 14.15
N GLU A 47 19.31 -4.82 15.16
CA GLU A 47 19.26 -4.27 16.50
C GLU A 47 20.27 -3.14 16.61
N VAL A 48 19.83 -1.98 17.06
CA VAL A 48 20.71 -0.82 17.29
C VAL A 48 21.46 -1.02 18.59
N LEU A 49 22.79 -1.10 18.50
CA LEU A 49 23.68 -1.31 19.65
C LEU A 49 24.16 0.02 20.24
N ASP A 50 24.38 1.00 19.37
CA ASP A 50 24.93 2.30 19.73
C ASP A 50 24.58 3.34 18.68
N THR A 51 24.49 4.62 19.08
CA THR A 51 24.13 5.73 18.17
C THR A 51 25.03 6.93 18.41
N ASP A 52 25.47 7.59 17.34
CA ASP A 52 26.17 8.85 17.35
C ASP A 52 25.40 9.93 16.59
N GLU A 53 25.08 11.00 17.26
CA GLU A 53 24.35 12.16 16.69
C GLU A 53 25.26 13.40 16.53
N SER A 54 26.58 13.23 16.58
CA SER A 54 27.54 14.34 16.56
C SER A 54 27.44 15.21 15.30
N THR A 55 26.99 14.63 14.19
CA THR A 55 26.80 15.33 12.91
C THR A 55 25.35 15.81 12.69
N VAL A 56 24.44 15.54 13.63
CA VAL A 56 23.04 15.95 13.53
C VAL A 56 22.87 17.39 13.99
N ILE A 57 22.35 18.21 13.11
CA ILE A 57 22.03 19.63 13.36
C ILE A 57 20.54 19.70 13.74
N SER A 58 20.24 20.22 14.91
CA SER A 58 18.86 20.41 15.38
C SER A 58 18.46 21.89 15.31
N SER A 59 17.36 22.17 14.63
CA SER A 59 16.73 23.50 14.58
C SER A 59 15.27 23.38 15.05
N GLY A 60 15.04 23.50 16.32
CA GLY A 60 13.75 23.22 16.95
C GLY A 60 13.40 21.75 16.84
N LEU A 61 12.28 21.44 16.16
CA LEU A 61 11.85 20.05 15.92
C LEU A 61 12.48 19.43 14.64
N ILE A 62 13.13 20.27 13.82
CA ILE A 62 13.75 19.81 12.57
C ILE A 62 15.16 19.34 12.87
N ARG A 63 15.48 18.12 12.44
CA ARG A 63 16.81 17.55 12.53
C ARG A 63 17.30 17.24 11.11
N SER A 64 18.55 17.57 10.84
CA SER A 64 19.21 17.32 9.54
C SER A 64 20.64 16.86 9.77
N GLY A 65 21.16 16.08 8.85
CA GLY A 65 22.49 15.50 8.95
C GLY A 65 22.44 13.99 8.91
N GLU A 66 23.43 13.35 9.50
CA GLU A 66 23.55 11.89 9.50
C GLU A 66 23.66 11.38 10.95
N GLN A 67 22.80 10.43 11.31
CA GLN A 67 22.92 9.69 12.56
C GLN A 67 23.64 8.38 12.26
N ASP A 68 24.82 8.22 12.83
CA ASP A 68 25.59 6.98 12.73
C ASP A 68 25.07 5.96 13.76
N CYS A 69 24.78 4.75 13.29
CA CYS A 69 24.27 3.67 14.13
C CYS A 69 25.16 2.43 14.01
N ARG A 70 25.63 1.90 15.14
CA ARG A 70 26.22 0.56 15.14
C ARG A 70 25.10 -0.46 15.36
N VAL A 71 24.94 -1.37 14.41
CA VAL A 71 23.82 -2.32 14.39
C VAL A 71 24.28 -3.76 14.29
N ARG A 72 23.54 -4.67 14.92
CA ARG A 72 23.69 -6.12 14.75
C ARG A 72 22.60 -6.63 13.81
N LEU A 73 23.00 -7.26 12.71
CA LEU A 73 22.06 -7.81 11.73
C LEU A 73 21.38 -9.07 12.28
N LEU A 74 20.04 -9.06 12.32
CA LEU A 74 19.24 -10.16 12.89
C LEU A 74 18.74 -11.16 11.85
N GLY A 75 18.91 -10.85 10.56
CA GLY A 75 18.42 -11.68 9.46
C GLY A 75 19.27 -11.56 8.19
N GLY A 76 18.79 -12.17 7.09
CA GLY A 76 19.46 -12.11 5.80
C GLY A 76 20.77 -12.89 5.74
N ARG A 77 21.52 -12.65 4.66
CA ARG A 77 22.81 -13.28 4.35
C ARG A 77 23.89 -13.01 5.40
N PHE A 78 23.85 -11.83 6.00
CA PHE A 78 24.88 -11.31 6.91
C PHE A 78 24.46 -11.40 8.39
N LYS A 79 23.53 -12.29 8.74
CA LYS A 79 23.02 -12.43 10.10
C LYS A 79 24.13 -12.62 11.14
N GLY A 80 24.05 -11.84 12.21
CA GLY A 80 24.96 -11.88 13.36
C GLY A 80 26.16 -10.93 13.23
N GLN A 81 26.38 -10.32 12.08
CA GLN A 81 27.45 -9.32 11.91
C GLN A 81 27.06 -8.01 12.60
N GLU A 82 28.04 -7.35 13.19
CA GLU A 82 27.95 -5.97 13.68
C GLU A 82 28.57 -5.05 12.63
N VAL A 83 27.79 -4.09 12.16
CA VAL A 83 28.16 -3.17 11.08
C VAL A 83 27.74 -1.75 11.41
N GLN A 84 28.42 -0.79 10.76
CA GLN A 84 28.01 0.61 10.78
C GLN A 84 26.84 0.79 9.82
N ALA A 85 25.79 1.46 10.28
CA ALA A 85 24.61 1.81 9.49
C ALA A 85 24.36 3.32 9.56
N TYR A 86 23.86 3.87 8.48
CA TYR A 86 23.66 5.30 8.29
C TYR A 86 22.18 5.64 8.25
N ASN A 87 21.79 6.65 9.00
CA ASN A 87 20.45 7.21 9.01
C ASN A 87 20.50 8.67 8.57
N LEU A 88 20.12 8.92 7.31
CA LEU A 88 20.11 10.25 6.74
C LEU A 88 18.85 11.01 7.17
N LEU A 89 19.04 12.13 7.86
CA LEU A 89 17.99 13.05 8.27
C LEU A 89 17.92 14.22 7.27
N THR A 90 16.78 14.32 6.60
CA THR A 90 16.56 15.29 5.52
C THR A 90 15.93 16.61 5.98
N GLY A 91 15.55 16.70 7.26
CA GLY A 91 14.78 17.80 7.82
C GLY A 91 13.27 17.63 7.68
N SER A 92 12.81 16.46 7.26
CA SER A 92 11.40 16.17 7.08
C SER A 92 10.80 15.57 8.35
N LEU A 93 9.92 16.31 9.02
CA LEU A 93 9.17 15.80 10.19
C LEU A 93 8.29 14.60 9.89
N GLN A 94 7.97 14.37 8.62
CA GLN A 94 7.10 13.28 8.19
C GLN A 94 7.86 11.96 7.98
N THR A 95 9.07 12.03 7.46
CA THR A 95 9.83 10.85 7.02
C THR A 95 11.00 10.51 7.90
N ASP A 96 11.63 11.52 8.50
CA ASP A 96 12.84 11.32 9.28
C ASP A 96 12.52 10.65 10.62
N LYS A 97 13.34 9.70 10.99
CA LYS A 97 13.24 8.92 12.21
C LYS A 97 14.58 8.90 12.91
N ILE A 98 14.55 8.89 14.21
CA ILE A 98 15.73 8.80 15.06
C ILE A 98 15.70 7.48 15.78
N TYR A 99 16.83 6.83 15.85
CA TYR A 99 16.99 5.54 16.48
C TYR A 99 17.72 5.70 17.81
N GLU A 100 17.30 4.89 18.77
CA GLU A 100 17.91 4.79 20.10
C GLU A 100 18.52 3.39 20.29
N THR A 101 19.47 3.27 21.20
CA THR A 101 20.06 1.98 21.56
C THR A 101 18.99 1.01 22.05
N GLY A 102 18.94 -0.18 21.45
CA GLY A 102 17.95 -1.21 21.73
C GLY A 102 16.77 -1.24 20.74
N ASP A 103 16.66 -0.26 19.86
CA ASP A 103 15.64 -0.28 18.81
C ASP A 103 15.88 -1.40 17.81
N ILE A 104 14.79 -1.94 17.30
CA ILE A 104 14.82 -2.86 16.15
C ILE A 104 14.44 -2.09 14.91
N ALA A 105 15.38 -1.98 13.99
CA ALA A 105 15.22 -1.28 12.72
C ALA A 105 15.15 -2.24 11.54
N GLN A 106 14.50 -1.80 10.47
CA GLN A 106 14.62 -2.40 9.16
C GLN A 106 15.74 -1.69 8.40
N VAL A 107 16.67 -2.45 7.87
CA VAL A 107 17.83 -1.94 7.16
C VAL A 107 17.93 -2.50 5.74
N VAL A 108 18.54 -1.73 4.85
CA VAL A 108 18.96 -2.16 3.53
C VAL A 108 20.47 -2.25 3.51
N ILE A 109 20.96 -3.42 3.18
CA ILE A 109 22.37 -3.74 3.09
C ILE A 109 22.76 -3.72 1.61
N SER A 110 23.67 -2.86 1.21
CA SER A 110 24.30 -2.92 -0.09
C SER A 110 25.58 -3.75 0.03
N TYR A 111 25.74 -4.73 -0.85
CA TYR A 111 26.88 -5.64 -0.80
C TYR A 111 27.45 -5.90 -2.19
N GLN A 112 28.72 -6.21 -2.25
CA GLN A 112 29.43 -6.67 -3.45
C GLN A 112 30.36 -7.83 -3.06
N ASP A 113 30.45 -8.85 -3.90
CA ASP A 113 31.31 -10.02 -3.71
C ASP A 113 31.24 -10.66 -2.29
N ASN A 114 30.05 -10.62 -1.67
CA ASN A 114 29.76 -11.12 -0.32
C ASN A 114 30.32 -10.27 0.83
N GLU A 115 30.76 -9.04 0.55
CA GLU A 115 31.14 -8.05 1.55
C GLU A 115 30.08 -6.93 1.66
N VAL A 116 29.81 -6.49 2.90
CA VAL A 116 28.91 -5.37 3.15
C VAL A 116 29.63 -4.07 2.78
N ILE A 117 29.04 -3.30 1.85
CA ILE A 117 29.56 -2.00 1.45
C ILE A 117 28.96 -0.89 2.32
N SER A 118 27.64 -0.89 2.45
CA SER A 118 26.93 0.10 3.27
C SER A 118 25.62 -0.48 3.82
N VAL A 119 25.20 0.04 4.94
CA VAL A 119 23.90 -0.30 5.56
C VAL A 119 23.14 0.98 5.80
N ASN A 120 21.94 1.08 5.25
CA ASN A 120 21.06 2.24 5.42
C ASN A 120 19.87 1.88 6.28
N MET A 121 19.60 2.72 7.27
CA MET A 121 18.42 2.62 8.11
C MET A 121 17.17 3.05 7.30
N ILE A 122 16.08 2.30 7.38
CA ILE A 122 14.84 2.59 6.62
C ILE A 122 13.70 2.98 7.53
N ASP A 123 13.35 2.13 8.49
CA ASP A 123 12.24 2.35 9.41
C ASP A 123 12.44 1.55 10.70
N HIS A 124 11.70 1.92 11.75
CA HIS A 124 11.55 1.03 12.90
C HIS A 124 10.80 -0.24 12.50
N TYR A 125 11.28 -1.38 12.93
CA TYR A 125 10.61 -2.64 12.67
C TYR A 125 9.39 -2.79 13.59
N ARG A 126 8.20 -2.71 13.01
CA ARG A 126 6.92 -2.72 13.72
C ARG A 126 5.96 -3.81 13.27
N LEU A 127 6.34 -4.60 12.27
CA LEU A 127 5.47 -5.59 11.63
C LEU A 127 4.83 -6.56 12.64
N ASP A 128 5.57 -7.02 13.65
CA ASP A 128 5.04 -7.94 14.65
C ASP A 128 3.86 -7.30 15.43
N LYS A 129 4.01 -6.02 15.81
CA LYS A 129 2.98 -5.25 16.52
C LYS A 129 1.77 -4.96 15.61
N GLU A 130 2.03 -4.66 14.35
CA GLU A 130 1.00 -4.40 13.34
C GLU A 130 0.18 -5.66 13.04
N PHE A 131 0.83 -6.83 12.93
CA PHE A 131 0.12 -8.11 12.77
C PHE A 131 -0.74 -8.46 13.99
N ILE A 132 -0.24 -8.22 15.20
CA ILE A 132 -1.03 -8.42 16.43
C ILE A 132 -2.26 -7.51 16.43
N LEU A 133 -2.09 -6.24 16.10
CA LEU A 133 -3.20 -5.27 16.01
C LEU A 133 -4.23 -5.68 14.95
N LEU A 134 -3.77 -6.09 13.76
CA LEU A 134 -4.62 -6.59 12.70
C LEU A 134 -5.38 -7.87 13.13
N ALA A 135 -4.73 -8.79 13.83
CA ALA A 135 -5.36 -9.99 14.35
C ALA A 135 -6.44 -9.66 15.39
N ILE A 136 -6.14 -8.79 16.35
CA ILE A 136 -7.11 -8.32 17.34
C ILE A 136 -8.31 -7.66 16.65
N PHE A 137 -8.08 -6.74 15.73
CA PHE A 137 -9.14 -6.09 14.95
C PHE A 137 -10.00 -7.11 14.21
N SER A 138 -9.38 -8.08 13.54
CA SER A 138 -10.08 -9.12 12.78
C SER A 138 -10.95 -9.98 13.68
N VAL A 139 -10.45 -10.40 14.85
CA VAL A 139 -11.20 -11.18 15.83
C VAL A 139 -12.40 -10.39 16.35
N VAL A 140 -12.19 -9.14 16.74
CA VAL A 140 -13.27 -8.25 17.22
C VAL A 140 -14.35 -8.10 16.15
N LEU A 141 -13.95 -7.83 14.90
CA LEU A 141 -14.88 -7.68 13.78
C LEU A 141 -15.70 -8.96 13.53
N ILE A 142 -15.08 -10.14 13.59
CA ILE A 142 -15.78 -11.41 13.41
C ILE A 142 -16.75 -11.69 14.57
N ILE A 143 -16.36 -11.40 15.81
CA ILE A 143 -17.20 -11.61 17.00
C ILE A 143 -18.47 -10.74 16.90
N PHE A 144 -18.32 -9.45 16.58
CA PHE A 144 -19.46 -8.52 16.53
C PHE A 144 -20.29 -8.66 15.26
N ALA A 145 -19.66 -8.71 14.09
CA ALA A 145 -20.34 -8.69 12.79
C ALA A 145 -20.52 -10.09 12.16
N LYS A 146 -20.01 -11.15 12.78
CA LYS A 146 -20.16 -12.55 12.32
C LYS A 146 -19.86 -12.72 10.82
N GLY A 147 -20.80 -13.24 10.04
CA GLY A 147 -20.63 -13.48 8.61
C GLY A 147 -20.45 -12.21 7.78
N ILE A 148 -20.99 -11.07 8.22
CA ILE A 148 -20.75 -9.76 7.58
C ILE A 148 -19.29 -9.35 7.80
N GLY A 149 -18.77 -9.51 9.02
CA GLY A 149 -17.38 -9.23 9.34
C GLY A 149 -16.39 -10.02 8.50
N LEU A 150 -16.66 -11.31 8.24
CA LEU A 150 -15.83 -12.13 7.36
C LEU A 150 -15.83 -11.62 5.91
N ARG A 151 -16.98 -11.20 5.39
CA ARG A 151 -17.08 -10.61 4.04
C ARG A 151 -16.34 -9.27 3.95
N SER A 152 -16.41 -8.46 5.00
CA SER A 152 -15.68 -7.18 5.10
C SER A 152 -14.17 -7.39 5.14
N LEU A 153 -13.67 -8.38 5.90
CA LEU A 153 -12.25 -8.74 5.90
C LEU A 153 -11.79 -9.24 4.52
N LEU A 154 -12.61 -10.07 3.87
CA LEU A 154 -12.32 -10.55 2.53
C LEU A 154 -12.19 -9.38 1.53
N SER A 155 -13.13 -8.44 1.56
CA SER A 155 -13.07 -7.25 0.67
C SER A 155 -11.84 -6.39 0.96
N PHE A 156 -11.50 -6.20 2.23
CA PHE A 156 -10.31 -5.46 2.64
C PHE A 156 -9.02 -6.10 2.11
N VAL A 157 -8.86 -7.42 2.30
CA VAL A 157 -7.66 -8.13 1.80
C VAL A 157 -7.57 -8.07 0.27
N ILE A 158 -8.69 -8.22 -0.43
CA ILE A 158 -8.74 -8.07 -1.89
C ILE A 158 -8.30 -6.66 -2.29
N ALA A 159 -8.80 -5.61 -1.62
CA ALA A 159 -8.43 -4.24 -1.93
C ALA A 159 -6.93 -3.99 -1.74
N VAL A 160 -6.36 -4.45 -0.63
CA VAL A 160 -4.92 -4.34 -0.36
C VAL A 160 -4.10 -5.06 -1.43
N LEU A 161 -4.46 -6.30 -1.78
CA LEU A 161 -3.73 -7.07 -2.79
C LEU A 161 -3.88 -6.49 -4.20
N MET A 162 -5.06 -5.96 -4.55
CA MET A 162 -5.26 -5.27 -5.83
C MET A 162 -4.38 -4.03 -5.96
N ILE A 163 -4.27 -3.24 -4.90
CA ILE A 163 -3.39 -2.07 -4.89
C ILE A 163 -1.93 -2.53 -4.95
N TRP A 164 -1.52 -3.44 -4.10
CA TRP A 164 -0.13 -3.83 -3.94
C TRP A 164 0.41 -4.62 -5.14
N LYS A 165 -0.34 -5.61 -5.64
CA LYS A 165 0.14 -6.52 -6.69
C LYS A 165 -0.30 -6.15 -8.11
N VAL A 166 -1.30 -5.27 -8.25
CA VAL A 166 -1.81 -4.90 -9.57
C VAL A 166 -1.61 -3.42 -9.86
N LEU A 167 -2.13 -2.52 -9.00
CA LEU A 167 -2.05 -1.08 -9.25
C LEU A 167 -0.59 -0.59 -9.32
N VAL A 168 0.14 -0.81 -8.24
CA VAL A 168 1.50 -0.25 -8.09
C VAL A 168 2.46 -0.83 -9.14
N PRO A 169 2.58 -2.15 -9.33
CA PRO A 169 3.47 -2.69 -10.37
C PRO A 169 3.10 -2.26 -11.78
N SER A 170 1.79 -2.22 -12.09
CA SER A 170 1.34 -1.79 -13.41
C SER A 170 1.66 -0.32 -13.70
N CYS A 171 1.58 0.55 -12.68
CA CYS A 171 1.99 1.95 -12.80
C CYS A 171 3.51 2.08 -12.92
N LEU A 172 4.28 1.33 -12.13
CA LEU A 172 5.74 1.34 -12.18
C LEU A 172 6.28 0.82 -13.51
N ASN A 173 5.59 -0.11 -14.17
CA ASN A 173 5.95 -0.60 -15.50
C ASN A 173 5.50 0.34 -16.65
N GLY A 174 5.20 1.61 -16.35
CA GLY A 174 4.87 2.63 -17.36
C GLY A 174 3.42 2.60 -17.84
N GLY A 175 2.54 1.83 -17.20
CA GLY A 175 1.12 1.83 -17.50
C GLY A 175 0.46 3.17 -17.17
N ASN A 176 -0.65 3.49 -17.82
CA ASN A 176 -1.37 4.74 -17.57
C ASN A 176 -2.10 4.67 -16.21
N PRO A 177 -1.69 5.45 -15.17
CA PRO A 177 -2.25 5.35 -13.83
C PRO A 177 -3.75 5.62 -13.77
N VAL A 178 -4.26 6.51 -14.63
CA VAL A 178 -5.69 6.85 -14.68
C VAL A 178 -6.52 5.67 -15.16
N LEU A 179 -6.11 5.02 -16.25
CA LEU A 179 -6.84 3.88 -16.81
C LEU A 179 -6.76 2.66 -15.88
N ILE A 180 -5.57 2.38 -15.35
CA ILE A 180 -5.36 1.28 -14.41
C ILE A 180 -6.18 1.50 -13.13
N GLY A 181 -6.14 2.72 -12.58
CA GLY A 181 -6.92 3.08 -11.40
C GLY A 181 -8.43 2.91 -11.62
N LEU A 182 -8.96 3.38 -12.76
CA LEU A 182 -10.38 3.19 -13.10
C LEU A 182 -10.75 1.71 -13.21
N ALA A 183 -9.92 0.90 -13.86
CA ALA A 183 -10.17 -0.54 -13.98
C ALA A 183 -10.19 -1.22 -12.60
N ILE A 184 -9.23 -0.90 -11.73
CA ILE A 184 -9.15 -1.48 -10.38
C ILE A 184 -10.33 -1.05 -9.53
N ILE A 185 -10.71 0.24 -9.54
CA ILE A 185 -11.89 0.71 -8.80
C ILE A 185 -13.13 -0.01 -9.31
N THR A 186 -13.28 -0.21 -10.61
CA THR A 186 -14.42 -0.95 -11.17
C THR A 186 -14.49 -2.37 -10.59
N VAL A 187 -13.36 -3.10 -10.60
CA VAL A 187 -13.30 -4.45 -10.04
C VAL A 187 -13.59 -4.45 -8.54
N LEU A 188 -13.00 -3.53 -7.78
CA LEU A 188 -13.22 -3.40 -6.33
C LEU A 188 -14.67 -3.04 -6.02
N THR A 189 -15.26 -2.10 -6.75
CA THR A 189 -16.67 -1.71 -6.58
C THR A 189 -17.60 -2.91 -6.78
N VAL A 190 -17.42 -3.64 -7.88
CA VAL A 190 -18.21 -4.85 -8.17
C VAL A 190 -18.01 -5.91 -7.07
N ALA A 191 -16.78 -6.16 -6.65
CA ALA A 191 -16.46 -7.14 -5.61
C ALA A 191 -17.10 -6.75 -4.25
N ILE A 192 -16.88 -5.52 -3.79
CA ILE A 192 -17.37 -5.04 -2.48
C ILE A 192 -18.89 -5.00 -2.45
N ILE A 193 -19.53 -4.36 -3.43
CA ILE A 193 -20.98 -4.24 -3.48
C ILE A 193 -21.66 -5.61 -3.64
N SER A 194 -21.04 -6.54 -4.40
CA SER A 194 -21.57 -7.90 -4.50
C SER A 194 -21.52 -8.67 -3.17
N LEU A 195 -20.49 -8.44 -2.34
CA LEU A 195 -20.39 -9.03 -1.01
C LEU A 195 -21.43 -8.47 -0.03
N VAL A 196 -21.85 -7.20 -0.22
CA VAL A 196 -22.88 -6.52 0.62
C VAL A 196 -24.26 -6.98 0.22
N TYR A 197 -24.66 -6.83 -1.05
CA TYR A 197 -26.03 -7.07 -1.51
C TYR A 197 -26.27 -8.42 -2.17
N GLY A 198 -25.21 -9.14 -2.52
CA GLY A 198 -25.33 -10.25 -3.47
C GLY A 198 -25.59 -9.73 -4.89
N TYR A 199 -26.20 -10.56 -5.73
CA TYR A 199 -26.59 -10.16 -7.10
C TYR A 199 -28.08 -9.82 -7.14
N ASP A 200 -28.46 -8.71 -6.47
CA ASP A 200 -29.83 -8.18 -6.44
C ASP A 200 -29.91 -6.87 -7.26
N ARG A 201 -31.12 -6.33 -7.41
CA ARG A 201 -31.35 -5.05 -8.10
C ARG A 201 -30.62 -3.88 -7.43
N ARG A 202 -30.46 -3.94 -6.10
CA ARG A 202 -29.68 -2.97 -5.32
C ARG A 202 -28.20 -2.96 -5.70
N PHE A 203 -27.63 -4.14 -5.96
CA PHE A 203 -26.28 -4.28 -6.46
C PHE A 203 -26.07 -3.49 -7.76
N ILE A 204 -26.99 -3.61 -8.73
CA ILE A 204 -26.89 -2.91 -10.01
C ILE A 204 -27.01 -1.39 -9.81
N ALA A 205 -27.98 -0.94 -9.01
CA ALA A 205 -28.20 0.48 -8.74
C ALA A 205 -26.99 1.11 -8.03
N ALA A 206 -26.49 0.49 -6.97
CA ALA A 206 -25.31 0.96 -6.24
C ALA A 206 -24.06 0.99 -7.12
N THR A 207 -23.80 -0.09 -7.85
CA THR A 207 -22.63 -0.18 -8.74
C THR A 207 -22.64 0.90 -9.82
N LEU A 208 -23.79 1.12 -10.48
CA LEU A 208 -23.94 2.17 -11.49
C LEU A 208 -23.79 3.57 -10.88
N GLY A 209 -24.36 3.80 -9.68
CA GLY A 209 -24.22 5.06 -8.95
C GLY A 209 -22.75 5.37 -8.62
N VAL A 210 -22.02 4.38 -8.09
CA VAL A 210 -20.58 4.53 -7.80
C VAL A 210 -19.79 4.81 -9.07
N MET A 211 -20.03 4.05 -10.14
CA MET A 211 -19.30 4.24 -11.39
C MET A 211 -19.54 5.62 -12.00
N LEU A 212 -20.76 6.14 -11.97
CA LEU A 212 -21.06 7.50 -12.40
C LEU A 212 -20.31 8.53 -11.55
N GLY A 213 -20.31 8.38 -10.22
CA GLY A 213 -19.59 9.26 -9.31
C GLY A 213 -18.07 9.24 -9.56
N VAL A 214 -17.48 8.05 -9.71
CA VAL A 214 -16.04 7.89 -9.97
C VAL A 214 -15.66 8.49 -11.33
N ILE A 215 -16.43 8.23 -12.38
CA ILE A 215 -16.18 8.81 -13.71
C ILE A 215 -16.28 10.34 -13.65
N THR A 216 -17.29 10.87 -12.98
CA THR A 216 -17.44 12.32 -12.80
C THR A 216 -16.24 12.91 -12.06
N THR A 217 -15.81 12.30 -10.96
CA THR A 217 -14.64 12.73 -10.20
C THR A 217 -13.36 12.66 -11.04
N CYS A 218 -13.20 11.60 -11.83
CA CYS A 218 -12.06 11.46 -12.75
C CYS A 218 -12.04 12.57 -13.80
N VAL A 219 -13.17 12.85 -14.45
CA VAL A 219 -13.27 13.92 -15.46
C VAL A 219 -12.98 15.30 -14.83
N LEU A 220 -13.59 15.59 -13.69
CA LEU A 220 -13.33 16.83 -12.96
C LEU A 220 -11.87 16.92 -12.52
N GLY A 221 -11.29 15.84 -12.02
CA GLY A 221 -9.88 15.75 -11.64
C GLY A 221 -8.96 16.11 -12.82
N ILE A 222 -9.20 15.54 -14.00
CA ILE A 222 -8.42 15.84 -15.21
C ILE A 222 -8.58 17.32 -15.63
N VAL A 223 -9.81 17.83 -15.64
CA VAL A 223 -10.10 19.21 -16.05
C VAL A 223 -9.45 20.21 -15.09
N PHE A 224 -9.67 20.06 -13.79
CA PHE A 224 -9.15 21.02 -12.80
C PHE A 224 -7.64 20.91 -12.59
N THR A 225 -7.05 19.72 -12.69
CA THR A 225 -5.58 19.56 -12.67
C THR A 225 -4.93 20.36 -13.80
N LYS A 226 -5.50 20.31 -15.02
CA LYS A 226 -5.01 21.10 -16.15
C LYS A 226 -5.30 22.60 -15.99
N LEU A 227 -6.49 22.97 -15.53
CA LEU A 227 -6.91 24.36 -15.37
C LEU A 227 -6.05 25.10 -14.34
N PHE A 228 -5.79 24.45 -13.22
CA PHE A 228 -4.97 25.01 -12.14
C PHE A 228 -3.47 24.77 -12.33
N LYS A 229 -3.06 24.14 -13.44
CA LYS A 229 -1.65 23.81 -13.73
C LYS A 229 -0.98 23.05 -12.58
N ILE A 230 -1.73 22.15 -11.93
CA ILE A 230 -1.20 21.31 -10.86
C ILE A 230 -0.29 20.25 -11.47
N HIS A 231 0.90 20.09 -10.91
CA HIS A 231 1.82 19.02 -11.26
C HIS A 231 1.96 18.02 -10.10
N GLY A 232 2.29 16.78 -10.41
CA GLY A 232 2.29 15.69 -9.42
C GLY A 232 3.35 15.82 -8.32
N ALA A 233 4.33 16.72 -8.46
CA ALA A 233 5.32 16.98 -7.42
C ALA A 233 4.74 17.61 -6.13
N VAL A 234 3.46 17.98 -6.11
CA VAL A 234 2.78 18.39 -4.86
C VAL A 234 2.48 17.21 -3.92
N MET A 235 2.61 15.97 -4.40
CA MET A 235 2.45 14.78 -3.54
C MET A 235 3.65 14.63 -2.62
N SER A 236 3.40 14.27 -1.37
CA SER A 236 4.46 13.90 -0.43
C SER A 236 5.30 12.75 -0.99
N ASN A 237 6.61 12.82 -0.82
CA ASN A 237 7.58 11.81 -1.26
C ASN A 237 7.63 11.53 -2.78
N SER A 238 7.07 12.43 -3.61
CA SER A 238 7.12 12.28 -5.07
C SER A 238 8.55 12.24 -5.62
N GLU A 239 9.46 13.01 -5.01
CA GLU A 239 10.87 13.04 -5.39
C GLU A 239 11.58 11.72 -5.08
N SER A 240 11.27 11.08 -3.97
CA SER A 240 11.85 9.77 -3.61
C SER A 240 11.55 8.70 -4.65
N LEU A 241 10.38 8.77 -5.31
CA LEU A 241 10.01 7.87 -6.39
C LEU A 241 10.93 8.06 -7.61
N LEU A 242 11.24 9.31 -7.96
CA LEU A 242 12.15 9.64 -9.06
C LEU A 242 13.58 9.19 -8.75
N TYR A 243 14.09 9.46 -7.56
CA TYR A 243 15.42 9.03 -7.13
C TYR A 243 15.59 7.50 -7.03
N SER A 244 14.47 6.76 -6.94
CA SER A 244 14.48 5.29 -6.94
C SER A 244 14.56 4.65 -8.33
N GLY A 245 14.89 5.43 -9.36
CA GLY A 245 15.07 4.95 -10.74
C GLY A 245 13.80 4.93 -11.59
N TYR A 246 12.71 5.59 -11.13
CA TYR A 246 11.43 5.69 -11.84
C TYR A 246 11.21 7.07 -12.45
N GLU A 247 12.24 7.66 -13.07
CA GLU A 247 12.22 9.01 -13.64
C GLU A 247 11.21 9.18 -14.79
N TYR A 248 10.84 8.08 -15.45
CA TYR A 248 9.90 8.07 -16.57
C TYR A 248 8.43 8.16 -16.13
N LEU A 249 8.13 8.12 -14.83
CA LEU A 249 6.76 8.13 -14.35
C LEU A 249 6.10 9.51 -14.48
N ASN A 250 4.87 9.52 -14.94
CA ASN A 250 4.06 10.72 -14.98
C ASN A 250 3.39 10.98 -13.63
N LEU A 251 4.06 11.74 -12.76
CA LEU A 251 3.57 12.09 -11.42
C LEU A 251 2.19 12.78 -11.45
N THR A 252 1.90 13.58 -12.48
CA THR A 252 0.60 14.24 -12.61
C THR A 252 -0.52 13.24 -12.85
N SER A 253 -0.27 12.20 -13.65
CA SER A 253 -1.26 11.13 -13.88
C SER A 253 -1.45 10.26 -12.63
N ILE A 254 -0.40 10.03 -11.84
CA ILE A 254 -0.47 9.34 -10.54
C ILE A 254 -1.28 10.18 -9.55
N PHE A 255 -1.02 11.49 -9.48
CA PHE A 255 -1.80 12.42 -8.66
C PHE A 255 -3.29 12.41 -9.02
N MET A 256 -3.63 12.50 -10.31
CA MET A 256 -5.02 12.40 -10.76
C MET A 256 -5.65 11.06 -10.36
N ALA A 257 -4.92 9.95 -10.51
CA ALA A 257 -5.40 8.65 -10.10
C ALA A 257 -5.68 8.58 -8.59
N SER A 258 -4.81 9.14 -7.76
CA SER A 258 -4.98 9.15 -6.30
C SER A 258 -6.24 9.91 -5.85
N ILE A 259 -6.63 10.98 -6.56
CA ILE A 259 -7.84 11.75 -6.24
C ILE A 259 -9.09 10.90 -6.37
N PHE A 260 -9.32 10.26 -7.52
CA PHE A 260 -10.55 9.48 -7.71
C PHE A 260 -10.50 8.12 -7.00
N ILE A 261 -9.32 7.53 -6.79
CA ILE A 261 -9.16 6.34 -5.93
C ILE A 261 -9.56 6.69 -4.50
N GLY A 262 -9.04 7.79 -3.94
CA GLY A 262 -9.39 8.24 -2.60
C GLY A 262 -10.87 8.60 -2.45
N ALA A 263 -11.46 9.25 -3.45
CA ALA A 263 -12.88 9.59 -3.45
C ALA A 263 -13.81 8.38 -3.60
N SER A 264 -13.35 7.30 -4.26
CA SER A 264 -14.18 6.14 -4.59
C SER A 264 -14.78 5.45 -3.35
N GLY A 265 -14.05 5.42 -2.24
CA GLY A 265 -14.54 4.86 -0.98
C GLY A 265 -15.75 5.62 -0.45
N ALA A 266 -15.66 6.94 -0.34
CA ALA A 266 -16.76 7.78 0.12
C ALA A 266 -17.97 7.71 -0.82
N ILE A 267 -17.74 7.68 -2.14
CA ILE A 267 -18.81 7.53 -3.13
C ILE A 267 -19.52 6.17 -2.96
N MET A 268 -18.75 5.11 -2.68
CA MET A 268 -19.28 3.77 -2.48
C MET A 268 -20.15 3.70 -1.21
N ASP A 269 -19.68 4.29 -0.11
CA ASP A 269 -20.43 4.33 1.15
C ASP A 269 -21.76 5.05 0.98
N ILE A 270 -21.78 6.22 0.33
CA ILE A 270 -22.99 6.99 0.02
C ILE A 270 -23.94 6.17 -0.88
N ALA A 271 -23.41 5.51 -1.92
CA ALA A 271 -24.23 4.71 -2.82
C ALA A 271 -24.86 3.50 -2.11
N VAL A 272 -24.14 2.87 -1.20
CA VAL A 272 -24.66 1.77 -0.37
C VAL A 272 -25.73 2.27 0.58
N ASP A 273 -25.53 3.40 1.25
CA ASP A 273 -26.50 3.98 2.17
C ASP A 273 -27.83 4.37 1.46
N ILE A 274 -27.74 4.98 0.28
CA ILE A 274 -28.93 5.38 -0.49
C ILE A 274 -29.71 4.16 -1.00
N THR A 275 -29.04 3.05 -1.29
CA THR A 275 -29.67 1.84 -1.86
C THR A 275 -30.08 0.81 -0.80
N SER A 276 -29.70 1.00 0.47
CA SER A 276 -30.06 0.11 1.58
C SER A 276 -31.52 0.29 1.99
#